data_a324c63c72539493d5c1f63cbeef1d36
#
_entry.id   a324c63c72539493d5c1f63cbeef1d36
#
_cell.length_a   1.000
_cell.length_b   1.000
_cell.length_c   1.000
_cell.angle_alpha   90.00
_cell.angle_beta   90.00
_cell.angle_gamma   90.00
#
_symmetry.space_group_name_H-M   'P 1'
#
loop_
_entity.id
_entity.type
_entity.pdbx_description
1 polymer ?
#
loop_
_entity_poly.entity_id
_entity_poly.type
_entity_poly.pdbx_seq_one_letter_code
_entity_poly.pdbx_strand_id
1 'polypeptide(L)'
;SVLNAHREGLIIGSACEAGELYQALLRGAPDAEIARLVNFYDYLEIQPLGNNAFMLRDEKSTVKTRDDLIEINKRIVDLGAQFGKLVCATCDVHFLDPQDEVYRRIIMAGQGFKDSDDQAPLYLRTTEEMLEEFAYLGPDKAYEVVVTNTRKISQMCEKIAPVRPDKCPPVIPDSDKTLTKICYDRAHEMYGDDLPQIVVDRLERELHSIITNGFAVMYIIAQKLVWKSNEDGYLVGSRGSVGSSFVATMSGITEVNPLSPHYHCPKCRYYDFDSEEVKSFSGMAGCDMPDKACPVCGTPLEKDGFDIPFETFLGFKGDKEPDIDLNFSGEYQSKAHDYTEVIFGKGQTFRAGTIGTLADKTAFGYVKKYYEERGTRKRNCEINRIVQGCVGVRRTTGQHPGGIIVLPLGEEIYSFTPVQHPANDMTTSTITTHFDYHSIDHNLLKLDILGHDDPTM
;
A
#
# COMPACT_ATOMS: atom_id res chain seq x y z
N SER A 1 -6.79 -29.47 -0.96
CA SER A 1 -6.53 -28.12 -0.41
C SER A 1 -5.86 -27.26 -1.46
N VAL A 2 -5.92 -25.95 -1.31
CA VAL A 2 -5.26 -24.98 -2.21
C VAL A 2 -3.76 -25.23 -2.29
N LEU A 3 -3.11 -25.49 -1.14
CA LEU A 3 -1.67 -25.81 -1.11
C LEU A 3 -1.31 -27.03 -1.95
N ASN A 4 -2.15 -28.08 -1.97
CA ASN A 4 -1.90 -29.23 -2.81
C ASN A 4 -1.98 -28.93 -4.31
N ALA A 5 -2.90 -28.04 -4.70
CA ALA A 5 -3.03 -27.63 -6.11
C ALA A 5 -1.84 -26.78 -6.59
N HIS A 6 -1.12 -26.14 -5.67
CA HIS A 6 0.02 -25.25 -5.94
C HIS A 6 1.32 -25.74 -5.28
N ARG A 7 1.47 -27.06 -5.17
CA ARG A 7 2.60 -27.70 -4.45
C ARG A 7 3.96 -27.47 -5.10
N GLU A 8 4.00 -27.41 -6.41
CA GLU A 8 5.23 -27.24 -7.17
C GLU A 8 5.93 -25.92 -6.80
N GLY A 9 7.23 -25.99 -6.50
CA GLY A 9 8.04 -24.85 -6.09
C GLY A 9 7.88 -24.42 -4.62
N LEU A 10 7.08 -25.14 -3.81
CA LEU A 10 6.90 -24.85 -2.39
C LEU A 10 7.63 -25.86 -1.50
N ILE A 11 8.26 -25.35 -0.45
CA ILE A 11 8.78 -26.12 0.68
C ILE A 11 7.89 -25.81 1.88
N ILE A 12 7.14 -26.79 2.38
CA ILE A 12 6.13 -26.60 3.42
C ILE A 12 6.56 -27.31 4.71
N GLY A 13 6.64 -26.54 5.80
CA GLY A 13 6.94 -27.03 7.15
C GLY A 13 5.69 -27.26 7.99
N SER A 14 5.83 -28.04 9.06
CA SER A 14 4.73 -28.41 9.96
C SER A 14 4.27 -27.31 10.90
N ALA A 15 4.93 -26.16 10.88
CA ALA A 15 4.69 -24.99 11.74
C ALA A 15 4.84 -25.27 13.27
N CYS A 16 4.33 -24.32 14.09
CA CYS A 16 4.43 -24.32 15.54
C CYS A 16 3.39 -25.23 16.23
N GLU A 17 3.15 -25.01 17.50
CA GLU A 17 2.16 -25.75 18.30
C GLU A 17 0.73 -25.60 17.78
N ALA A 18 0.41 -24.52 17.07
CA ALA A 18 -0.89 -24.34 16.42
C ALA A 18 -1.04 -25.14 15.10
N GLY A 19 0.05 -25.70 14.60
CA GLY A 19 0.07 -26.51 13.38
C GLY A 19 -0.65 -27.85 13.53
N GLU A 20 -1.14 -28.39 12.42
CA GLU A 20 -1.96 -29.62 12.40
C GLU A 20 -1.22 -30.83 13.02
N LEU A 21 0.10 -30.95 12.78
CA LEU A 21 0.89 -32.06 13.32
C LEU A 21 0.99 -31.99 14.86
N TYR A 22 1.37 -30.82 15.39
CA TYR A 22 1.51 -30.64 16.82
C TYR A 22 0.16 -30.85 17.54
N GLN A 23 -0.90 -30.30 16.99
CA GLN A 23 -2.27 -30.49 17.52
C GLN A 23 -2.72 -31.96 17.44
N ALA A 24 -2.35 -32.68 16.39
CA ALA A 24 -2.64 -34.12 16.30
C ALA A 24 -1.92 -34.93 17.41
N LEU A 25 -0.67 -34.60 17.68
CA LEU A 25 0.09 -35.21 18.77
C LEU A 25 -0.52 -34.91 20.14
N LEU A 26 -0.93 -33.67 20.39
CA LEU A 26 -1.56 -33.26 21.66
C LEU A 26 -2.86 -34.01 21.96
N ARG A 27 -3.68 -34.27 20.95
CA ARG A 27 -4.95 -35.00 21.13
C ARG A 27 -4.81 -36.53 21.05
N GLY A 28 -3.59 -37.05 20.87
CA GLY A 28 -3.35 -38.47 20.74
C GLY A 28 -3.97 -39.07 19.48
N ALA A 29 -3.86 -38.39 18.34
CA ALA A 29 -4.40 -38.87 17.06
C ALA A 29 -3.83 -40.22 16.64
N PRO A 30 -4.59 -41.03 15.90
CA PRO A 30 -4.12 -42.34 15.40
C PRO A 30 -2.88 -42.20 14.51
N ASP A 31 -2.00 -43.23 14.54
CA ASP A 31 -0.76 -43.22 13.75
C ASP A 31 -1.01 -43.03 12.25
N ALA A 32 -2.11 -43.52 11.69
CA ALA A 32 -2.47 -43.31 10.29
C ALA A 32 -2.72 -41.82 9.95
N GLU A 33 -3.32 -41.10 10.86
CA GLU A 33 -3.53 -39.63 10.71
C GLU A 33 -2.20 -38.89 10.80
N ILE A 34 -1.39 -39.23 11.81
CA ILE A 34 -0.06 -38.63 12.00
C ILE A 34 0.81 -38.90 10.77
N ALA A 35 0.83 -40.14 10.25
CA ALA A 35 1.58 -40.45 9.04
C ALA A 35 1.13 -39.64 7.81
N ARG A 36 -0.18 -39.46 7.63
CA ARG A 36 -0.74 -38.61 6.57
C ARG A 36 -0.27 -37.15 6.68
N LEU A 37 -0.28 -36.60 7.89
CA LEU A 37 0.16 -35.23 8.12
C LEU A 37 1.67 -35.08 7.89
N VAL A 38 2.50 -35.99 8.43
CA VAL A 38 3.96 -35.97 8.22
C VAL A 38 4.33 -36.06 6.74
N ASN A 39 3.64 -36.93 5.99
CA ASN A 39 3.87 -37.07 4.55
C ASN A 39 3.49 -35.81 3.76
N PHE A 40 2.56 -35.01 4.25
CA PHE A 40 2.17 -33.75 3.61
C PHE A 40 3.28 -32.70 3.64
N TYR A 41 4.04 -32.63 4.74
CA TYR A 41 5.08 -31.63 4.94
C TYR A 41 6.42 -32.06 4.34
N ASP A 42 7.23 -31.09 3.87
CA ASP A 42 8.59 -31.32 3.38
C ASP A 42 9.59 -31.41 4.54
N TYR A 43 9.35 -30.65 5.60
CA TYR A 43 10.12 -30.72 6.84
C TYR A 43 9.21 -30.55 8.06
N LEU A 44 9.72 -30.96 9.22
CA LEU A 44 9.02 -30.79 10.49
C LEU A 44 9.74 -29.75 11.34
N GLU A 45 9.01 -29.13 12.26
CA GLU A 45 9.49 -28.04 13.07
C GLU A 45 9.30 -28.32 14.56
N ILE A 46 10.32 -27.96 15.35
CA ILE A 46 10.26 -27.93 16.81
C ILE A 46 10.72 -26.56 17.30
N GLN A 47 10.20 -26.14 18.46
CA GLN A 47 10.50 -24.84 19.06
C GLN A 47 11.01 -25.00 20.49
N PRO A 48 11.67 -23.96 21.07
CA PRO A 48 12.06 -23.96 22.47
C PRO A 48 10.88 -24.24 23.38
N LEU A 49 11.11 -24.99 24.45
CA LEU A 49 10.05 -25.38 25.38
C LEU A 49 9.33 -24.19 26.01
N GLY A 50 10.03 -23.08 26.21
CA GLY A 50 9.47 -21.84 26.73
C GLY A 50 8.37 -21.22 25.85
N ASN A 51 8.42 -21.47 24.53
CA ASN A 51 7.39 -20.99 23.61
C ASN A 51 6.02 -21.63 23.90
N ASN A 52 6.04 -22.88 24.37
CA ASN A 52 4.83 -23.69 24.64
C ASN A 52 4.51 -23.83 26.14
N ALA A 53 5.23 -23.12 27.01
CA ALA A 53 5.04 -23.20 28.46
C ALA A 53 3.65 -22.70 28.91
N PHE A 54 2.93 -21.94 28.11
CA PHE A 54 1.55 -21.54 28.37
C PHE A 54 0.62 -22.75 28.54
N MET A 55 0.90 -23.88 27.87
CA MET A 55 0.11 -25.11 28.01
C MET A 55 0.15 -25.69 29.40
N LEU A 56 1.22 -25.44 30.17
CA LEU A 56 1.35 -25.91 31.57
C LEU A 56 0.38 -25.17 32.50
N ARG A 57 -0.10 -24.00 32.11
CA ARG A 57 -1.05 -23.18 32.86
C ARG A 57 -2.50 -23.40 32.44
N ASP A 58 -2.72 -24.04 31.29
CA ASP A 58 -4.06 -24.35 30.81
C ASP A 58 -4.58 -25.65 31.47
N GLU A 59 -5.63 -25.52 32.29
CA GLU A 59 -6.26 -26.65 32.93
C GLU A 59 -6.80 -27.71 31.97
N LYS A 60 -7.16 -27.29 30.74
CA LYS A 60 -7.71 -28.17 29.69
C LYS A 60 -6.62 -28.85 28.89
N SER A 61 -5.38 -28.38 28.95
CA SER A 61 -4.25 -28.98 28.21
C SER A 61 -3.96 -30.40 28.70
N THR A 62 -3.59 -31.28 27.80
CA THR A 62 -3.05 -32.61 28.10
C THR A 62 -1.62 -32.57 28.63
N VAL A 63 -0.90 -31.47 28.34
CA VAL A 63 0.46 -31.20 28.81
C VAL A 63 0.41 -30.65 30.21
N LYS A 64 1.09 -31.29 31.15
CA LYS A 64 1.11 -30.92 32.57
C LYS A 64 2.51 -30.63 33.11
N THR A 65 3.53 -31.16 32.46
CA THR A 65 4.91 -31.05 32.90
C THR A 65 5.82 -30.59 31.75
N ARG A 66 7.00 -30.09 32.11
CA ARG A 66 8.04 -29.78 31.15
C ARG A 66 8.47 -31.03 30.36
N ASP A 67 8.47 -32.19 30.98
CA ASP A 67 8.81 -33.43 30.32
C ASP A 67 7.80 -33.82 29.24
N ASP A 68 6.52 -33.51 29.41
CA ASP A 68 5.51 -33.71 28.36
C ASP A 68 5.84 -32.89 27.10
N LEU A 69 6.31 -31.67 27.28
CA LEU A 69 6.76 -30.82 26.14
C LEU A 69 8.00 -31.43 25.47
N ILE A 70 8.95 -31.94 26.24
CA ILE A 70 10.14 -32.62 25.75
C ILE A 70 9.74 -33.84 24.91
N GLU A 71 8.83 -34.66 25.41
CA GLU A 71 8.39 -35.87 24.74
C GLU A 71 7.67 -35.57 23.41
N ILE A 72 6.89 -34.49 23.32
CA ILE A 72 6.29 -34.07 22.03
C ILE A 72 7.39 -33.69 21.04
N ASN A 73 8.38 -32.90 21.41
CA ASN A 73 9.46 -32.52 20.52
C ASN A 73 10.29 -33.74 20.10
N LYS A 74 10.59 -34.68 21.02
CA LYS A 74 11.26 -35.95 20.69
C LYS A 74 10.43 -36.78 19.72
N ARG A 75 9.10 -36.88 19.93
CA ARG A 75 8.21 -37.58 19.02
C ARG A 75 8.25 -36.99 17.62
N ILE A 76 8.31 -35.67 17.46
CA ILE A 76 8.47 -35.01 16.15
C ILE A 76 9.82 -35.38 15.51
N VAL A 77 10.90 -35.39 16.31
CA VAL A 77 12.24 -35.81 15.82
C VAL A 77 12.21 -37.27 15.34
N ASP A 78 11.60 -38.16 16.12
CA ASP A 78 11.46 -39.59 15.76
C ASP A 78 10.62 -39.76 14.49
N LEU A 79 9.52 -39.02 14.33
CA LEU A 79 8.71 -39.04 13.11
C LEU A 79 9.52 -38.54 11.93
N GLY A 80 10.36 -37.51 12.09
CA GLY A 80 11.29 -37.07 11.05
C GLY A 80 12.22 -38.20 10.61
N ALA A 81 12.82 -38.91 11.54
CA ALA A 81 13.68 -40.09 11.23
C ALA A 81 12.89 -41.22 10.56
N GLN A 82 11.71 -41.56 11.06
CA GLN A 82 10.84 -42.61 10.54
C GLN A 82 10.40 -42.36 9.10
N PHE A 83 10.04 -41.12 8.75
CA PHE A 83 9.50 -40.72 7.46
C PHE A 83 10.52 -40.07 6.52
N GLY A 84 11.79 -39.99 6.92
CA GLY A 84 12.84 -39.38 6.10
C GLY A 84 12.67 -37.87 5.92
N LYS A 85 12.07 -37.17 6.89
CA LYS A 85 11.87 -35.72 6.88
C LYS A 85 12.92 -35.03 7.72
N LEU A 86 13.43 -33.88 7.23
CA LEU A 86 14.27 -33.03 8.05
C LEU A 86 13.45 -32.45 9.19
N VAL A 87 14.05 -32.34 10.35
CA VAL A 87 13.45 -31.62 11.50
C VAL A 87 14.33 -30.40 11.79
N CYS A 88 13.74 -29.23 11.80
CA CYS A 88 14.47 -28.00 12.16
C CYS A 88 13.93 -27.35 13.43
N ALA A 89 14.84 -26.76 14.18
CA ALA A 89 14.51 -25.94 15.34
C ALA A 89 14.43 -24.48 14.94
N THR A 90 13.29 -23.84 15.26
CA THR A 90 13.06 -22.42 15.07
C THR A 90 12.73 -21.75 16.39
N CYS A 91 13.01 -20.44 16.56
CA CYS A 91 12.74 -19.78 17.83
C CYS A 91 11.53 -18.85 17.83
N ASP A 92 10.83 -18.71 16.72
CA ASP A 92 9.60 -17.92 16.60
C ASP A 92 9.75 -16.48 17.13
N VAL A 93 10.70 -15.75 16.55
CA VAL A 93 11.12 -14.43 17.02
C VAL A 93 10.02 -13.38 16.87
N HIS A 94 9.65 -12.74 18.00
CA HIS A 94 8.72 -11.62 18.03
C HIS A 94 9.36 -10.32 18.52
N PHE A 95 10.50 -10.39 19.18
CA PHE A 95 11.28 -9.24 19.64
C PHE A 95 12.78 -9.56 19.69
N LEU A 96 13.63 -8.53 19.72
CA LEU A 96 15.06 -8.70 19.55
C LEU A 96 15.74 -9.23 20.82
N ASP A 97 15.64 -8.48 21.89
CA ASP A 97 16.30 -8.79 23.17
C ASP A 97 15.29 -9.28 24.21
N PRO A 98 15.71 -10.12 25.19
CA PRO A 98 14.81 -10.64 26.24
C PRO A 98 14.00 -9.56 26.98
N GLN A 99 14.59 -8.38 27.21
CA GLN A 99 13.95 -7.25 27.89
C GLN A 99 12.87 -6.56 27.06
N ASP A 100 12.83 -6.77 25.75
CA ASP A 100 11.86 -6.14 24.85
C ASP A 100 10.47 -6.77 24.95
N GLU A 101 10.34 -7.87 25.69
CA GLU A 101 9.05 -8.51 25.97
C GLU A 101 8.04 -7.51 26.57
N VAL A 102 8.50 -6.50 27.30
CA VAL A 102 7.65 -5.47 27.90
C VAL A 102 6.81 -4.73 26.86
N TYR A 103 7.35 -4.48 25.68
CA TYR A 103 6.63 -3.79 24.60
C TYR A 103 5.51 -4.67 24.05
N ARG A 104 5.80 -5.96 23.82
CA ARG A 104 4.79 -6.93 23.36
C ARG A 104 3.69 -7.10 24.42
N ARG A 105 4.04 -7.23 25.69
CA ARG A 105 3.12 -7.33 26.83
C ARG A 105 2.15 -6.15 26.86
N ILE A 106 2.65 -4.92 26.76
CA ILE A 106 1.84 -3.70 26.76
C ILE A 106 0.91 -3.65 25.55
N ILE A 107 1.41 -3.97 24.35
CA ILE A 107 0.61 -3.96 23.13
C ILE A 107 -0.51 -5.01 23.20
N MET A 108 -0.21 -6.23 23.65
CA MET A 108 -1.20 -7.29 23.83
C MET A 108 -2.26 -6.91 24.86
N ALA A 109 -1.87 -6.33 25.99
CA ALA A 109 -2.81 -5.82 26.99
C ALA A 109 -3.72 -4.73 26.40
N GLY A 110 -3.16 -3.81 25.60
CA GLY A 110 -3.91 -2.78 24.88
C GLY A 110 -4.90 -3.34 23.87
N GLN A 111 -4.63 -4.51 23.31
CA GLN A 111 -5.52 -5.25 22.40
C GLN A 111 -6.54 -6.14 23.13
N GLY A 112 -6.48 -6.21 24.49
CA GLY A 112 -7.44 -6.94 25.30
C GLY A 112 -7.09 -8.40 25.58
N PHE A 113 -5.86 -8.84 25.31
CA PHE A 113 -5.41 -10.18 25.72
C PHE A 113 -5.27 -10.27 27.23
N LYS A 114 -5.92 -11.28 27.82
CA LYS A 114 -5.99 -11.45 29.28
C LYS A 114 -4.71 -12.01 29.89
N ASP A 115 -3.96 -12.76 29.11
CA ASP A 115 -2.71 -13.44 29.46
C ASP A 115 -1.46 -12.63 29.07
N SER A 116 -1.63 -11.35 28.77
CA SER A 116 -0.55 -10.48 28.30
C SER A 116 0.66 -10.41 29.24
N ASP A 117 0.46 -10.59 30.54
CA ASP A 117 1.55 -10.54 31.53
C ASP A 117 2.41 -11.82 31.55
N ASP A 118 1.94 -12.91 30.95
CA ASP A 118 2.63 -14.20 30.85
C ASP A 118 3.31 -14.37 29.49
N GLN A 119 4.30 -13.53 29.19
CA GLN A 119 4.99 -13.53 27.89
C GLN A 119 5.86 -14.78 27.71
N ALA A 120 5.72 -15.43 26.54
CA ALA A 120 6.69 -16.41 26.07
C ALA A 120 8.03 -15.75 25.69
N PRO A 121 9.17 -16.46 25.86
CA PRO A 121 10.51 -15.91 25.61
C PRO A 121 10.84 -15.91 24.11
N LEU A 122 10.11 -15.12 23.31
CA LEU A 122 10.16 -15.09 21.83
C LEU A 122 11.22 -14.11 21.32
N TYR A 123 12.39 -14.06 21.96
CA TYR A 123 13.51 -13.22 21.53
C TYR A 123 14.41 -13.93 20.51
N LEU A 124 15.20 -13.16 19.79
CA LEU A 124 16.20 -13.68 18.86
C LEU A 124 17.34 -14.36 19.64
N ARG A 125 17.44 -15.67 19.49
CA ARG A 125 18.50 -16.48 20.12
C ARG A 125 19.67 -16.65 19.16
N THR A 126 20.89 -16.67 19.72
CA THR A 126 22.11 -17.10 19.03
C THR A 126 22.07 -18.61 18.78
N THR A 127 23.01 -19.09 17.96
CA THR A 127 23.17 -20.53 17.74
C THR A 127 23.46 -21.27 19.04
N GLU A 128 24.29 -20.71 19.89
CA GLU A 128 24.67 -21.29 21.18
C GLU A 128 23.45 -21.39 22.11
N GLU A 129 22.67 -20.34 22.22
CA GLU A 129 21.43 -20.33 23.00
C GLU A 129 20.42 -21.35 22.47
N MET A 130 20.29 -21.49 21.14
CA MET A 130 19.42 -22.51 20.55
C MET A 130 19.92 -23.93 20.85
N LEU A 131 21.23 -24.18 20.79
CA LEU A 131 21.80 -25.48 21.16
C LEU A 131 21.52 -25.84 22.62
N GLU A 132 21.58 -24.86 23.54
CA GLU A 132 21.21 -25.04 24.96
C GLU A 132 19.72 -25.40 25.13
N GLU A 133 18.81 -24.72 24.40
CA GLU A 133 17.37 -25.01 24.42
C GLU A 133 17.03 -26.45 24.02
N PHE A 134 17.80 -27.06 23.14
CA PHE A 134 17.59 -28.43 22.63
C PHE A 134 18.59 -29.45 23.20
N ALA A 135 19.34 -29.11 24.24
CA ALA A 135 20.35 -29.99 24.84
C ALA A 135 19.76 -31.35 25.30
N TYR A 136 18.46 -31.41 25.61
CA TYR A 136 17.77 -32.65 25.98
C TYR A 136 17.73 -33.70 24.86
N LEU A 137 17.99 -33.32 23.62
CA LEU A 137 18.10 -34.25 22.49
C LEU A 137 19.48 -34.94 22.41
N GLY A 138 20.45 -34.48 23.21
CA GLY A 138 21.86 -34.84 23.08
C GLY A 138 22.59 -33.95 22.09
N PRO A 139 23.93 -33.82 22.18
CA PRO A 139 24.72 -32.83 21.44
C PRO A 139 24.61 -33.01 19.92
N ASP A 140 24.68 -34.22 19.42
CA ASP A 140 24.66 -34.49 17.98
C ASP A 140 23.30 -34.18 17.37
N LYS A 141 22.21 -34.59 18.02
CA LYS A 141 20.84 -34.34 17.55
C LYS A 141 20.47 -32.86 17.70
N ALA A 142 20.88 -32.19 18.78
CA ALA A 142 20.68 -30.75 18.94
C ALA A 142 21.39 -29.98 17.80
N TYR A 143 22.64 -30.31 17.49
CA TYR A 143 23.35 -29.71 16.38
C TYR A 143 22.69 -29.99 15.02
N GLU A 144 22.21 -31.19 14.82
CA GLU A 144 21.47 -31.58 13.61
C GLU A 144 20.26 -30.70 13.36
N VAL A 145 19.37 -30.53 14.36
CA VAL A 145 18.12 -29.80 14.19
C VAL A 145 18.32 -28.27 14.19
N VAL A 146 19.29 -27.74 14.95
CA VAL A 146 19.55 -26.31 15.06
C VAL A 146 20.40 -25.79 13.90
N VAL A 147 21.43 -26.52 13.47
CA VAL A 147 22.42 -26.03 12.52
C VAL A 147 22.34 -26.76 11.18
N THR A 148 22.46 -28.08 11.18
CA THR A 148 22.60 -28.84 9.96
C THR A 148 21.34 -28.79 9.10
N ASN A 149 20.19 -29.06 9.68
CA ASN A 149 18.92 -29.15 8.95
C ASN A 149 18.42 -27.76 8.53
N THR A 150 18.58 -26.73 9.36
CA THR A 150 18.21 -25.35 8.98
C THR A 150 19.01 -24.89 7.77
N ARG A 151 20.33 -25.19 7.71
CA ARG A 151 21.16 -24.91 6.54
C ARG A 151 20.72 -25.67 5.31
N LYS A 152 20.40 -26.98 5.45
CA LYS A 152 19.91 -27.79 4.32
C LYS A 152 18.62 -27.22 3.74
N ILE A 153 17.66 -26.85 4.58
CA ILE A 153 16.40 -26.25 4.14
C ILE A 153 16.65 -24.91 3.42
N SER A 154 17.52 -24.05 3.99
CA SER A 154 17.90 -22.80 3.35
C SER A 154 18.56 -23.00 1.98
N GLN A 155 19.36 -24.06 1.82
CA GLN A 155 20.03 -24.40 0.54
C GLN A 155 19.05 -24.96 -0.52
N MET A 156 17.88 -25.44 -0.12
CA MET A 156 16.82 -25.85 -1.07
C MET A 156 16.11 -24.66 -1.69
N CYS A 157 16.19 -23.49 -1.06
CA CYS A 157 15.54 -22.29 -1.54
C CYS A 157 16.33 -21.65 -2.66
N GLU A 158 15.69 -21.35 -3.78
CA GLU A 158 16.25 -20.56 -4.85
C GLU A 158 16.19 -19.06 -4.53
N LYS A 159 17.07 -18.28 -5.16
CA LYS A 159 17.00 -16.84 -5.05
C LYS A 159 15.85 -16.33 -5.90
N ILE A 160 14.79 -15.87 -5.27
CA ILE A 160 13.62 -15.28 -5.91
C ILE A 160 13.41 -13.83 -5.47
N ALA A 161 12.74 -13.06 -6.31
CA ALA A 161 12.18 -11.76 -5.93
C ALA A 161 10.68 -11.95 -5.68
N PRO A 162 10.16 -11.67 -4.47
CA PRO A 162 8.73 -11.84 -4.18
C PRO A 162 7.84 -10.87 -4.97
N VAL A 163 8.39 -9.74 -5.40
CA VAL A 163 7.78 -8.79 -6.31
C VAL A 163 8.68 -8.65 -7.53
N ARG A 164 8.12 -8.75 -8.73
CA ARG A 164 8.90 -8.54 -9.95
C ARG A 164 9.44 -7.11 -10.00
N PRO A 165 10.68 -6.90 -10.51
CA PRO A 165 11.34 -5.59 -10.46
C PRO A 165 10.84 -4.61 -11.53
N ASP A 166 10.08 -5.09 -12.53
CA ASP A 166 9.71 -4.29 -13.69
C ASP A 166 8.68 -3.22 -13.37
N LYS A 167 8.81 -2.06 -14.01
CA LYS A 167 7.75 -1.04 -14.05
C LYS A 167 6.71 -1.46 -15.08
N CYS A 168 5.46 -1.55 -14.66
CA CYS A 168 4.34 -1.98 -15.49
C CYS A 168 3.26 -0.88 -15.54
N PRO A 169 3.50 0.21 -16.29
CA PRO A 169 2.53 1.28 -16.42
C PRO A 169 1.33 0.80 -17.29
N PRO A 170 0.12 1.31 -17.03
CA PRO A 170 -1.01 1.03 -17.89
C PRO A 170 -0.78 1.61 -19.28
N VAL A 171 -1.35 0.96 -20.30
CA VAL A 171 -1.30 1.41 -21.69
C VAL A 171 -2.72 1.70 -22.17
N ILE A 172 -2.94 2.91 -22.68
CA ILE A 172 -4.15 3.28 -23.39
C ILE A 172 -3.71 3.60 -24.84
N PRO A 173 -4.20 2.85 -25.83
CA PRO A 173 -3.80 3.07 -27.22
C PRO A 173 -4.03 4.51 -27.70
N ASP A 174 -3.10 5.04 -28.49
CA ASP A 174 -3.16 6.38 -29.08
C ASP A 174 -3.30 7.54 -28.09
N SER A 175 -2.87 7.35 -26.82
CA SER A 175 -2.95 8.40 -25.79
C SER A 175 -2.29 9.71 -26.22
N ASP A 176 -1.12 9.64 -26.86
CA ASP A 176 -0.37 10.81 -27.31
C ASP A 176 -1.16 11.63 -28.33
N LYS A 177 -1.72 10.95 -29.32
CA LYS A 177 -2.52 11.60 -30.40
C LYS A 177 -3.83 12.13 -29.83
N THR A 178 -4.47 11.37 -28.97
CA THR A 178 -5.75 11.74 -28.34
C THR A 178 -5.59 12.96 -27.46
N LEU A 179 -4.56 12.99 -26.60
CA LEU A 179 -4.26 14.13 -25.74
C LEU A 179 -3.95 15.39 -26.56
N THR A 180 -3.09 15.26 -27.57
CA THR A 180 -2.76 16.36 -28.47
C THR A 180 -4.00 16.93 -29.13
N LYS A 181 -4.84 16.05 -29.71
CA LYS A 181 -6.08 16.46 -30.36
C LYS A 181 -7.03 17.20 -29.41
N ILE A 182 -7.27 16.65 -28.22
CA ILE A 182 -8.14 17.27 -27.20
C ILE A 182 -7.64 18.68 -26.85
N CYS A 183 -6.34 18.86 -26.66
CA CYS A 183 -5.75 20.14 -26.30
C CYS A 183 -5.89 21.18 -27.40
N TYR A 184 -5.61 20.82 -28.63
CA TYR A 184 -5.74 21.76 -29.78
C TYR A 184 -7.20 22.06 -30.11
N ASP A 185 -8.09 21.09 -30.06
CA ASP A 185 -9.52 21.31 -30.26
C ASP A 185 -10.06 22.33 -29.22
N ARG A 186 -9.69 22.18 -27.97
CA ARG A 186 -10.09 23.11 -26.91
C ARG A 186 -9.44 24.49 -27.07
N ALA A 187 -8.16 24.54 -27.41
CA ALA A 187 -7.48 25.80 -27.68
C ALA A 187 -8.15 26.60 -28.83
N HIS A 188 -8.50 25.93 -29.93
CA HIS A 188 -9.24 26.54 -31.02
C HIS A 188 -10.65 26.98 -30.62
N GLU A 189 -11.31 26.22 -29.75
CA GLU A 189 -12.63 26.59 -29.20
C GLU A 189 -12.55 27.88 -28.37
N MET A 190 -11.46 28.08 -27.62
CA MET A 190 -11.27 29.25 -26.75
C MET A 190 -10.70 30.47 -27.49
N TYR A 191 -9.72 30.28 -28.37
CA TYR A 191 -8.91 31.33 -28.95
C TYR A 191 -9.06 31.51 -30.48
N GLY A 192 -9.85 30.67 -31.14
CA GLY A 192 -10.12 30.74 -32.55
C GLY A 192 -9.15 29.94 -33.43
N ASP A 193 -9.30 30.09 -34.75
CA ASP A 193 -8.51 29.31 -35.72
C ASP A 193 -7.03 29.72 -35.70
N ASP A 194 -6.75 31.03 -35.57
CA ASP A 194 -5.41 31.58 -35.45
C ASP A 194 -5.03 31.66 -33.94
N LEU A 195 -4.37 30.62 -33.43
CA LEU A 195 -3.98 30.57 -32.05
C LEU A 195 -2.92 31.61 -31.67
N PRO A 196 -3.03 32.27 -30.50
CA PRO A 196 -1.96 33.11 -29.99
C PRO A 196 -0.64 32.34 -29.88
N GLN A 197 0.48 32.98 -30.20
CA GLN A 197 1.79 32.30 -30.15
C GLN A 197 2.11 31.77 -28.76
N ILE A 198 1.74 32.47 -27.69
CA ILE A 198 1.92 32.03 -26.30
C ILE A 198 1.19 30.72 -26.00
N VAL A 199 0.02 30.51 -26.60
CA VAL A 199 -0.74 29.25 -26.47
C VAL A 199 -0.04 28.12 -27.18
N VAL A 200 0.41 28.34 -28.43
CA VAL A 200 1.13 27.37 -29.25
C VAL A 200 2.43 26.95 -28.56
N ASP A 201 3.26 27.92 -28.19
CA ASP A 201 4.55 27.66 -27.55
C ASP A 201 4.39 26.86 -26.24
N ARG A 202 3.38 27.19 -25.46
CA ARG A 202 3.12 26.48 -24.20
C ARG A 202 2.63 25.05 -24.43
N LEU A 203 1.69 24.85 -25.39
CA LEU A 203 1.19 23.52 -25.73
C LEU A 203 2.31 22.63 -26.30
N GLU A 204 3.09 23.14 -27.28
CA GLU A 204 4.18 22.38 -27.87
C GLU A 204 5.22 21.96 -26.83
N ARG A 205 5.62 22.88 -25.97
CA ARG A 205 6.57 22.61 -24.89
C ARG A 205 6.08 21.55 -23.92
N GLU A 206 4.85 21.70 -23.42
CA GLU A 206 4.28 20.76 -22.45
C GLU A 206 3.99 19.40 -23.07
N LEU A 207 3.36 19.35 -24.26
CA LEU A 207 3.07 18.10 -24.96
C LEU A 207 4.35 17.35 -25.32
N HIS A 208 5.40 18.07 -25.76
CA HIS A 208 6.69 17.43 -26.03
C HIS A 208 7.24 16.74 -24.78
N SER A 209 7.25 17.42 -23.64
CA SER A 209 7.71 16.86 -22.37
C SER A 209 6.87 15.67 -21.92
N ILE A 210 5.55 15.80 -21.94
CA ILE A 210 4.61 14.78 -21.52
C ILE A 210 4.72 13.51 -22.38
N ILE A 211 4.76 13.67 -23.70
CA ILE A 211 4.80 12.54 -24.64
C ILE A 211 6.15 11.84 -24.61
N THR A 212 7.25 12.61 -24.64
CA THR A 212 8.62 12.04 -24.63
C THR A 212 8.88 11.20 -23.35
N ASN A 213 8.31 11.60 -22.23
CA ASN A 213 8.45 10.87 -20.96
C ASN A 213 7.36 9.80 -20.74
N GLY A 214 6.43 9.61 -21.70
CA GLY A 214 5.39 8.59 -21.60
C GLY A 214 4.26 8.92 -20.61
N PHE A 215 4.05 10.18 -20.28
CA PHE A 215 3.05 10.60 -19.29
C PHE A 215 1.65 10.85 -19.87
N ALA A 216 1.48 10.79 -21.19
CA ALA A 216 0.20 11.07 -21.84
C ALA A 216 -0.94 10.17 -21.33
N VAL A 217 -0.65 8.91 -21.00
CA VAL A 217 -1.62 7.97 -20.43
C VAL A 217 -2.20 8.50 -19.13
N MET A 218 -1.39 9.07 -18.25
CA MET A 218 -1.84 9.61 -16.97
C MET A 218 -2.80 10.80 -17.15
N TYR A 219 -2.51 11.67 -18.10
CA TYR A 219 -3.40 12.77 -18.47
C TYR A 219 -4.73 12.26 -19.05
N ILE A 220 -4.70 11.26 -19.92
CA ILE A 220 -5.92 10.67 -20.49
C ILE A 220 -6.78 9.99 -19.41
N ILE A 221 -6.16 9.31 -18.46
CA ILE A 221 -6.87 8.71 -17.32
C ILE A 221 -7.59 9.79 -16.50
N ALA A 222 -6.86 10.83 -16.11
CA ALA A 222 -7.41 11.94 -15.35
C ALA A 222 -8.55 12.64 -16.13
N GLN A 223 -8.34 12.91 -17.42
CA GLN A 223 -9.35 13.48 -18.28
C GLN A 223 -10.64 12.63 -18.33
N LYS A 224 -10.51 11.32 -18.54
CA LYS A 224 -11.68 10.43 -18.58
C LYS A 224 -12.46 10.42 -17.25
N LEU A 225 -11.75 10.39 -16.11
CA LEU A 225 -12.36 10.41 -14.80
C LEU A 225 -13.09 11.74 -14.52
N VAL A 226 -12.46 12.87 -14.81
CA VAL A 226 -13.04 14.20 -14.61
C VAL A 226 -14.26 14.40 -15.52
N TRP A 227 -14.14 14.09 -16.80
CA TRP A 227 -15.25 14.26 -17.75
C TRP A 227 -16.45 13.39 -17.38
N LYS A 228 -16.22 12.14 -16.96
CA LYS A 228 -17.29 11.26 -16.52
C LYS A 228 -18.01 11.79 -15.29
N SER A 229 -17.28 12.30 -14.31
CA SER A 229 -17.87 12.91 -13.12
C SER A 229 -18.72 14.14 -13.47
N ASN A 230 -18.22 15.02 -14.33
CA ASN A 230 -18.93 16.21 -14.79
C ASN A 230 -20.19 15.85 -15.62
N GLU A 231 -20.09 14.83 -16.49
CA GLU A 231 -21.25 14.32 -17.25
C GLU A 231 -22.34 13.80 -16.31
N ASP A 232 -21.98 13.16 -15.22
CA ASP A 232 -22.90 12.65 -14.20
C ASP A 232 -23.40 13.76 -13.22
N GLY A 233 -22.97 15.02 -13.44
CA GLY A 233 -23.43 16.19 -12.68
C GLY A 233 -22.63 16.50 -11.41
N TYR A 234 -21.44 15.90 -11.25
CA TYR A 234 -20.57 16.14 -10.09
C TYR A 234 -19.29 16.84 -10.51
N LEU A 235 -19.02 17.99 -9.88
CA LEU A 235 -17.78 18.72 -10.11
C LEU A 235 -16.58 17.99 -9.54
N VAL A 236 -15.41 18.22 -10.13
CA VAL A 236 -14.13 17.71 -9.67
C VAL A 236 -13.19 18.88 -9.44
N GLY A 237 -12.62 18.97 -8.24
CA GLY A 237 -11.55 19.92 -7.93
C GLY A 237 -10.18 19.33 -8.22
N SER A 238 -9.32 20.03 -8.91
CA SER A 238 -7.90 19.68 -8.99
C SER A 238 -7.16 20.17 -7.75
N ARG A 239 -6.16 19.40 -7.32
CA ARG A 239 -5.35 19.71 -6.15
C ARG A 239 -3.86 19.72 -6.51
N GLY A 240 -3.10 20.55 -5.77
CA GLY A 240 -1.65 20.57 -5.92
C GLY A 240 -1.16 21.24 -7.19
N SER A 241 -0.07 20.75 -7.73
CA SER A 241 0.69 21.41 -8.82
C SER A 241 0.10 21.20 -10.22
N VAL A 242 -0.96 20.41 -10.39
CA VAL A 242 -1.57 20.16 -11.71
C VAL A 242 -2.10 21.44 -12.37
N GLY A 243 -2.50 22.43 -11.60
CA GLY A 243 -2.90 23.75 -12.10
C GLY A 243 -1.80 24.54 -12.81
N SER A 244 -0.55 24.11 -12.77
CA SER A 244 0.55 24.69 -13.56
C SER A 244 0.73 24.06 -14.94
N SER A 245 -0.06 23.05 -15.29
CA SER A 245 -0.05 22.42 -16.62
C SER A 245 -1.17 22.96 -17.50
N PHE A 246 -0.80 23.66 -18.57
CA PHE A 246 -1.76 24.14 -19.57
C PHE A 246 -2.40 23.01 -20.39
N VAL A 247 -1.68 21.92 -20.56
CA VAL A 247 -2.24 20.68 -21.13
C VAL A 247 -3.35 20.14 -20.24
N ALA A 248 -3.20 20.18 -18.90
CA ALA A 248 -4.26 19.80 -17.98
C ALA A 248 -5.49 20.72 -18.08
N THR A 249 -5.29 22.02 -18.30
CA THR A 249 -6.38 22.97 -18.54
C THR A 249 -7.09 22.67 -19.86
N MET A 250 -6.36 22.51 -20.95
CA MET A 250 -6.93 22.26 -22.27
C MET A 250 -7.58 20.87 -22.40
N SER A 251 -7.12 19.90 -21.62
CA SER A 251 -7.76 18.58 -21.56
C SER A 251 -8.95 18.51 -20.60
N GLY A 252 -9.27 19.59 -19.88
CA GLY A 252 -10.39 19.65 -18.97
C GLY A 252 -10.18 18.92 -17.65
N ILE A 253 -8.92 18.72 -17.23
CA ILE A 253 -8.56 18.13 -15.95
C ILE A 253 -8.66 19.16 -14.82
N THR A 254 -8.25 20.41 -15.11
CA THR A 254 -8.30 21.55 -14.17
C THR A 254 -8.92 22.77 -14.84
N GLU A 255 -9.54 23.61 -14.03
CA GLU A 255 -10.07 24.91 -14.45
C GLU A 255 -9.02 26.02 -14.37
N VAL A 256 -7.88 25.78 -13.73
CA VAL A 256 -6.80 26.75 -13.58
C VAL A 256 -6.07 26.91 -14.90
N ASN A 257 -6.01 28.14 -15.42
CA ASN A 257 -5.23 28.48 -16.62
C ASN A 257 -3.88 29.07 -16.19
N PRO A 258 -2.75 28.36 -16.43
CA PRO A 258 -1.44 28.82 -16.00
C PRO A 258 -0.79 29.86 -16.90
N LEU A 259 -1.42 30.26 -18.01
CA LEU A 259 -0.91 31.33 -18.85
C LEU A 259 -0.88 32.68 -18.12
N SER A 260 -0.18 33.65 -18.67
CA SER A 260 -0.24 35.01 -18.18
C SER A 260 -1.66 35.58 -18.25
N PRO A 261 -2.00 36.58 -17.40
CA PRO A 261 -3.30 37.23 -17.43
C PRO A 261 -3.69 37.70 -18.83
N HIS A 262 -4.92 37.42 -19.24
CA HIS A 262 -5.43 37.80 -20.55
C HIS A 262 -6.95 37.86 -20.58
N TYR A 263 -7.47 38.48 -21.63
CA TYR A 263 -8.89 38.45 -21.98
C TYR A 263 -9.11 37.48 -23.14
N HIS A 264 -10.24 36.80 -23.14
CA HIS A 264 -10.75 36.08 -24.30
C HIS A 264 -12.27 36.23 -24.41
N CYS A 265 -12.79 36.18 -25.63
CA CYS A 265 -14.21 36.32 -25.89
C CYS A 265 -14.85 34.94 -26.07
N PRO A 266 -15.85 34.53 -25.27
CA PRO A 266 -16.51 33.24 -25.41
C PRO A 266 -17.35 33.12 -26.69
N LYS A 267 -17.67 34.25 -27.35
CA LYS A 267 -18.51 34.26 -28.55
C LYS A 267 -17.71 34.34 -29.86
N CYS A 268 -16.85 35.35 -30.00
CA CYS A 268 -16.11 35.59 -31.27
C CYS A 268 -14.65 35.15 -31.21
N ARG A 269 -14.18 34.65 -30.02
CA ARG A 269 -12.84 34.14 -29.80
C ARG A 269 -11.73 35.19 -29.91
N TYR A 270 -12.09 36.47 -29.82
CA TYR A 270 -11.13 37.56 -29.63
C TYR A 270 -10.30 37.31 -28.38
N TYR A 271 -9.02 37.63 -28.44
CA TYR A 271 -8.11 37.54 -27.30
C TYR A 271 -7.19 38.74 -27.17
N ASP A 272 -6.73 39.02 -25.96
CA ASP A 272 -5.76 40.09 -25.68
C ASP A 272 -4.78 39.62 -24.59
N PHE A 273 -3.53 39.40 -25.03
CA PHE A 273 -2.39 39.11 -24.14
C PHE A 273 -1.40 40.30 -24.09
N ASP A 274 -1.53 41.28 -24.94
CA ASP A 274 -0.44 42.20 -25.30
C ASP A 274 -0.70 43.67 -24.99
N SER A 275 -1.94 44.06 -24.72
CA SER A 275 -2.24 45.45 -24.36
C SER A 275 -1.51 45.88 -23.09
N GLU A 276 -1.20 47.21 -22.99
CA GLU A 276 -0.55 47.78 -21.83
C GLU A 276 -1.33 47.53 -20.51
N GLU A 277 -2.66 47.52 -20.62
CA GLU A 277 -3.55 47.17 -19.50
C GLU A 277 -3.29 45.72 -19.01
N VAL A 278 -3.31 44.74 -19.95
CA VAL A 278 -3.07 43.33 -19.58
C VAL A 278 -1.66 43.13 -19.04
N LYS A 279 -0.65 43.71 -19.69
CA LYS A 279 0.75 43.63 -19.20
C LYS A 279 0.98 44.22 -17.81
N SER A 280 0.16 45.19 -17.39
CA SER A 280 0.24 45.73 -16.05
C SER A 280 -0.16 44.72 -14.95
N PHE A 281 -0.84 43.63 -15.32
CA PHE A 281 -1.23 42.53 -14.42
C PHE A 281 -0.27 41.30 -14.49
N SER A 282 0.86 41.43 -15.13
CA SER A 282 1.87 40.36 -15.17
C SER A 282 2.27 39.94 -13.73
N GLY A 283 2.26 38.65 -13.44
CA GLY A 283 2.50 38.10 -12.09
C GLY A 283 1.31 38.20 -11.14
N MET A 284 0.15 38.65 -11.61
CA MET A 284 -1.12 38.69 -10.87
C MET A 284 -2.11 37.68 -11.45
N ALA A 285 -3.31 37.62 -10.88
CA ALA A 285 -4.38 36.78 -11.43
C ALA A 285 -5.20 37.54 -12.48
N GLY A 286 -5.55 36.86 -13.56
CA GLY A 286 -6.40 37.48 -14.60
C GLY A 286 -7.77 37.90 -14.11
N CYS A 287 -8.33 37.21 -13.12
CA CYS A 287 -9.61 37.58 -12.50
C CYS A 287 -9.59 38.98 -11.82
N ASP A 288 -8.42 39.50 -11.49
CA ASP A 288 -8.26 40.86 -10.91
C ASP A 288 -8.32 41.97 -11.95
N MET A 289 -8.27 41.64 -13.23
CA MET A 289 -8.40 42.60 -14.32
C MET A 289 -9.80 43.21 -14.37
N PRO A 290 -9.96 44.49 -14.85
CA PRO A 290 -11.25 45.12 -14.97
C PRO A 290 -12.22 44.38 -15.92
N ASP A 291 -13.51 44.47 -15.63
CA ASP A 291 -14.52 43.95 -16.55
C ASP A 291 -14.55 44.78 -17.85
N LYS A 292 -14.62 44.08 -19.00
CA LYS A 292 -14.49 44.69 -20.30
C LYS A 292 -15.39 44.04 -21.33
N ALA A 293 -15.97 44.81 -22.23
CA ALA A 293 -16.71 44.25 -23.34
C ALA A 293 -15.77 44.00 -24.53
N CYS A 294 -16.05 42.93 -25.28
CA CYS A 294 -15.29 42.58 -26.48
C CYS A 294 -15.35 43.73 -27.51
N PRO A 295 -14.21 44.19 -27.99
CA PRO A 295 -14.17 45.28 -28.97
C PRO A 295 -14.71 44.86 -30.34
N VAL A 296 -14.84 43.55 -30.62
CA VAL A 296 -15.33 43.01 -31.88
C VAL A 296 -16.85 42.79 -31.87
N CYS A 297 -17.39 42.14 -30.83
CA CYS A 297 -18.79 41.72 -30.83
C CYS A 297 -19.59 42.24 -29.60
N GLY A 298 -18.99 43.00 -28.71
CA GLY A 298 -19.65 43.61 -27.56
C GLY A 298 -20.00 42.63 -26.42
N THR A 299 -19.72 41.34 -26.54
CA THR A 299 -19.93 40.34 -25.47
C THR A 299 -18.98 40.60 -24.31
N PRO A 300 -19.39 40.42 -23.03
CA PRO A 300 -18.44 40.50 -21.93
C PRO A 300 -17.27 39.53 -22.13
N LEU A 301 -16.05 40.05 -21.95
CA LEU A 301 -14.83 39.24 -22.03
C LEU A 301 -14.68 38.39 -20.76
N GLU A 302 -14.19 37.17 -20.91
CA GLU A 302 -13.69 36.36 -19.84
C GLU A 302 -12.26 36.78 -19.49
N LYS A 303 -11.97 36.80 -18.19
CA LYS A 303 -10.68 37.17 -17.60
C LYS A 303 -10.03 35.92 -17.06
N ASP A 304 -8.86 35.56 -17.61
CA ASP A 304 -8.20 34.31 -17.29
C ASP A 304 -6.69 34.49 -17.10
N GLY A 305 -6.02 33.45 -16.63
CA GLY A 305 -4.58 33.38 -16.47
C GLY A 305 -4.09 33.66 -15.05
N PHE A 306 -3.20 32.79 -14.55
CA PHE A 306 -2.63 32.85 -13.21
C PHE A 306 -1.10 32.96 -13.20
N ASP A 307 -0.47 33.05 -14.39
CA ASP A 307 0.97 33.21 -14.58
C ASP A 307 1.82 32.17 -13.83
N ILE A 308 1.48 30.88 -13.97
CA ILE A 308 2.14 29.79 -13.27
C ILE A 308 3.12 29.05 -14.18
N PRO A 309 4.41 28.91 -13.82
CA PRO A 309 5.38 28.21 -14.61
C PRO A 309 5.15 26.68 -14.60
N PHE A 310 5.31 26.03 -15.77
CA PHE A 310 5.14 24.59 -15.93
C PHE A 310 6.12 23.75 -15.10
N GLU A 311 7.30 24.28 -14.83
CA GLU A 311 8.33 23.66 -14.01
C GLU A 311 7.85 23.30 -12.61
N THR A 312 6.83 23.95 -12.12
CA THR A 312 6.19 23.65 -10.83
C THR A 312 5.60 22.23 -10.81
N PHE A 313 5.17 21.72 -11.97
CA PHE A 313 4.55 20.41 -12.09
C PHE A 313 5.53 19.29 -12.44
N LEU A 314 6.19 19.38 -13.58
CA LEU A 314 7.09 18.33 -14.09
C LEU A 314 8.58 18.61 -13.86
N GLY A 315 8.92 19.65 -13.11
CA GLY A 315 10.30 20.03 -12.85
C GLY A 315 11.00 20.73 -14.02
N PHE A 316 12.21 21.21 -13.81
CA PHE A 316 12.97 21.96 -14.81
C PHE A 316 13.37 21.15 -16.04
N LYS A 317 13.51 19.83 -15.91
CA LYS A 317 13.79 18.92 -17.03
C LYS A 317 12.54 18.35 -17.67
N GLY A 318 11.38 18.52 -17.04
CA GLY A 318 10.10 17.99 -17.52
C GLY A 318 9.97 16.47 -17.39
N ASP A 319 10.80 15.84 -16.58
CA ASP A 319 10.93 14.39 -16.40
C ASP A 319 10.43 13.87 -15.05
N LYS A 320 9.98 14.74 -14.17
CA LYS A 320 9.31 14.36 -12.92
C LYS A 320 7.97 13.71 -13.24
N GLU A 321 7.71 12.54 -12.66
CA GLU A 321 6.42 11.85 -12.81
C GLU A 321 5.27 12.76 -12.32
N PRO A 322 4.21 12.99 -13.15
CA PRO A 322 3.11 13.85 -12.77
C PRO A 322 2.29 13.24 -11.65
N ASP A 323 2.00 14.04 -10.63
CA ASP A 323 1.10 13.71 -9.53
C ASP A 323 -0.21 14.47 -9.75
N ILE A 324 -1.20 13.77 -10.30
CA ILE A 324 -2.50 14.34 -10.64
C ILE A 324 -3.51 13.93 -9.56
N ASP A 325 -3.59 14.76 -8.52
CA ASP A 325 -4.57 14.59 -7.46
C ASP A 325 -5.94 15.16 -7.87
N LEU A 326 -6.97 14.32 -7.77
CA LEU A 326 -8.33 14.70 -8.11
C LEU A 326 -9.24 14.58 -6.88
N ASN A 327 -9.91 15.67 -6.55
CA ASN A 327 -10.90 15.75 -5.48
C ASN A 327 -12.30 15.57 -6.08
N PHE A 328 -12.85 14.40 -5.93
CA PHE A 328 -14.24 14.10 -6.31
C PHE A 328 -15.20 14.44 -5.18
N SER A 329 -16.48 14.67 -5.51
CA SER A 329 -17.51 14.67 -4.49
C SER A 329 -17.48 13.37 -3.68
N GLY A 330 -17.62 13.46 -2.36
CA GLY A 330 -17.65 12.29 -1.49
C GLY A 330 -18.79 11.32 -1.87
N GLU A 331 -19.90 11.83 -2.40
CA GLU A 331 -21.02 11.04 -2.90
C GLU A 331 -20.70 10.30 -4.22
N TYR A 332 -19.76 10.84 -5.02
CA TYR A 332 -19.40 10.29 -6.31
C TYR A 332 -18.16 9.39 -6.28
N GLN A 333 -17.35 9.44 -5.22
CA GLN A 333 -16.06 8.74 -5.12
C GLN A 333 -16.17 7.25 -5.48
N SER A 334 -17.19 6.55 -4.96
CA SER A 334 -17.39 5.13 -5.26
C SER A 334 -17.62 4.87 -6.74
N LYS A 335 -18.42 5.71 -7.40
CA LYS A 335 -18.68 5.61 -8.84
C LYS A 335 -17.41 5.91 -9.67
N ALA A 336 -16.59 6.85 -9.23
CA ALA A 336 -15.31 7.14 -9.86
C ALA A 336 -14.35 5.93 -9.75
N HIS A 337 -14.31 5.26 -8.60
CA HIS A 337 -13.57 4.01 -8.43
C HIS A 337 -14.07 2.92 -9.40
N ASP A 338 -15.37 2.71 -9.48
CA ASP A 338 -15.98 1.71 -10.38
C ASP A 338 -15.69 2.04 -11.86
N TYR A 339 -15.64 3.32 -12.21
CA TYR A 339 -15.34 3.75 -13.57
C TYR A 339 -13.89 3.44 -13.99
N THR A 340 -12.96 3.29 -13.06
CA THR A 340 -11.60 2.82 -13.38
C THR A 340 -11.61 1.42 -14.02
N GLU A 341 -12.51 0.54 -13.61
CA GLU A 341 -12.68 -0.77 -14.28
C GLU A 341 -13.21 -0.64 -15.73
N VAL A 342 -13.98 0.41 -16.02
CA VAL A 342 -14.41 0.69 -17.39
C VAL A 342 -13.24 1.15 -18.26
N ILE A 343 -12.34 1.95 -17.68
CA ILE A 343 -11.17 2.46 -18.42
C ILE A 343 -10.16 1.35 -18.70
N PHE A 344 -9.85 0.50 -17.71
CA PHE A 344 -8.74 -0.46 -17.76
C PHE A 344 -9.16 -1.91 -17.98
N GLY A 345 -10.43 -2.22 -17.82
CA GLY A 345 -10.97 -3.57 -17.89
C GLY A 345 -11.31 -4.16 -16.51
N LYS A 346 -12.28 -5.05 -16.52
CA LYS A 346 -12.74 -5.73 -15.30
C LYS A 346 -11.62 -6.57 -14.68
N GLY A 347 -11.41 -6.40 -13.37
CA GLY A 347 -10.37 -7.11 -12.64
C GLY A 347 -8.96 -6.54 -12.81
N GLN A 348 -8.81 -5.36 -13.45
CA GLN A 348 -7.53 -4.68 -13.66
C GLN A 348 -7.31 -3.52 -12.68
N THR A 349 -8.22 -3.26 -11.77
CA THR A 349 -8.09 -2.23 -10.74
C THR A 349 -8.37 -2.79 -9.36
N PHE A 350 -7.55 -2.38 -8.39
CA PHE A 350 -7.64 -2.84 -7.00
C PHE A 350 -7.51 -1.64 -6.07
N ARG A 351 -8.24 -1.65 -4.96
CA ARG A 351 -8.02 -0.65 -3.93
C ARG A 351 -6.63 -0.84 -3.31
N ALA A 352 -5.92 0.25 -3.08
CA ALA A 352 -4.62 0.21 -2.43
C ALA A 352 -4.78 -0.22 -0.96
N GLY A 353 -4.04 -1.23 -0.54
CA GLY A 353 -3.95 -1.63 0.85
C GLY A 353 -3.03 -0.71 1.64
N THR A 354 -3.28 -0.62 2.94
CA THR A 354 -2.41 0.05 3.90
C THR A 354 -2.10 -0.87 5.06
N ILE A 355 -0.95 -0.68 5.68
CA ILE A 355 -0.58 -1.36 6.91
C ILE A 355 -0.60 -0.32 8.02
N GLY A 356 -1.60 -0.43 8.90
CA GLY A 356 -1.72 0.42 10.07
C GLY A 356 -0.69 0.05 11.13
N THR A 357 0.10 1.00 11.57
CA THR A 357 1.06 0.86 12.66
C THR A 357 0.59 1.59 13.91
N LEU A 358 1.16 1.25 15.06
CA LEU A 358 0.84 1.89 16.33
C LEU A 358 1.47 3.29 16.35
N ALA A 359 0.62 4.33 16.37
CA ALA A 359 1.06 5.72 16.42
C ALA A 359 1.37 6.17 17.87
N ASP A 360 2.20 7.22 18.02
CA ASP A 360 2.65 7.75 19.31
C ASP A 360 1.53 7.97 20.33
N LYS A 361 0.45 8.65 19.94
CA LYS A 361 -0.68 8.95 20.85
C LYS A 361 -1.38 7.68 21.34
N THR A 362 -1.55 6.69 20.46
CA THR A 362 -2.17 5.42 20.79
C THR A 362 -1.24 4.59 21.70
N ALA A 363 0.04 4.56 21.35
CA ALA A 363 1.07 3.89 22.16
C ALA A 363 1.15 4.49 23.56
N PHE A 364 1.14 5.83 23.67
CA PHE A 364 1.10 6.52 24.96
C PHE A 364 -0.11 6.10 25.81
N GLY A 365 -1.28 6.05 25.19
CA GLY A 365 -2.51 5.56 25.84
C GLY A 365 -2.38 4.12 26.35
N TYR A 366 -1.80 3.22 25.55
CA TYR A 366 -1.60 1.82 25.92
C TYR A 366 -0.63 1.68 27.09
N VAL A 367 0.52 2.36 27.04
CA VAL A 367 1.53 2.32 28.10
C VAL A 367 0.98 2.87 29.41
N LYS A 368 0.33 4.04 29.35
CA LYS A 368 -0.27 4.67 30.53
C LYS A 368 -1.32 3.78 31.18
N LYS A 369 -2.29 3.30 30.38
CA LYS A 369 -3.37 2.43 30.84
C LYS A 369 -2.83 1.12 31.43
N TYR A 370 -1.83 0.51 30.78
CA TYR A 370 -1.21 -0.75 31.26
C TYR A 370 -0.72 -0.63 32.71
N TYR A 371 0.02 0.44 33.00
CA TYR A 371 0.58 0.66 34.35
C TYR A 371 -0.48 1.11 35.36
N GLU A 372 -1.43 1.96 34.96
CA GLU A 372 -2.53 2.40 35.83
C GLU A 372 -3.41 1.23 36.28
N GLU A 373 -3.77 0.31 35.42
CA GLU A 373 -4.56 -0.90 35.73
C GLU A 373 -3.83 -1.86 36.70
N ARG A 374 -2.50 -1.77 36.73
CA ARG A 374 -1.66 -2.56 37.67
C ARG A 374 -1.23 -1.77 38.88
N GLY A 375 -1.88 -0.64 39.16
CA GLY A 375 -1.63 0.19 40.34
C GLY A 375 -0.27 0.88 40.36
N THR A 376 0.43 0.94 39.23
CA THR A 376 1.76 1.56 39.11
C THR A 376 1.68 2.89 38.41
N ARG A 377 2.04 3.98 39.09
CA ARG A 377 2.13 5.31 38.46
C ARG A 377 3.53 5.55 37.92
N LYS A 378 3.62 5.75 36.58
CA LYS A 378 4.86 6.13 35.91
C LYS A 378 4.86 7.63 35.58
N ARG A 379 6.05 8.25 35.58
CA ARG A 379 6.23 9.64 35.10
C ARG A 379 6.13 9.68 33.58
N ASN A 380 5.68 10.78 33.02
CA ASN A 380 5.52 10.93 31.56
C ASN A 380 6.81 10.67 30.78
N CYS A 381 7.99 11.05 31.32
CA CYS A 381 9.27 10.78 30.66
C CYS A 381 9.54 9.27 30.55
N GLU A 382 9.18 8.48 31.57
CA GLU A 382 9.31 7.01 31.50
C GLU A 382 8.28 6.38 30.58
N ILE A 383 7.03 6.89 30.60
CA ILE A 383 6.01 6.46 29.63
C ILE A 383 6.51 6.73 28.20
N ASN A 384 7.01 7.92 27.91
CA ASN A 384 7.54 8.27 26.59
C ASN A 384 8.70 7.38 26.16
N ARG A 385 9.59 7.00 27.08
CA ARG A 385 10.68 6.07 26.79
C ARG A 385 10.16 4.71 26.35
N ILE A 386 9.15 4.18 27.04
CA ILE A 386 8.54 2.89 26.72
C ILE A 386 7.74 2.98 25.41
N VAL A 387 7.06 4.10 25.16
CA VAL A 387 6.31 4.35 23.92
C VAL A 387 7.19 4.17 22.69
N GLN A 388 8.45 4.57 22.75
CA GLN A 388 9.37 4.44 21.61
C GLN A 388 9.60 2.97 21.18
N GLY A 389 9.48 2.02 22.09
CA GLY A 389 9.55 0.59 21.76
C GLY A 389 8.22 0.00 21.25
N CYS A 390 7.11 0.73 21.37
CA CYS A 390 5.79 0.31 20.90
C CYS A 390 5.39 0.95 19.58
N VAL A 391 5.92 2.15 19.26
CA VAL A 391 5.59 2.90 18.04
C VAL A 391 6.10 2.16 16.81
N GLY A 392 5.30 2.21 15.73
CA GLY A 392 5.65 1.61 14.44
C GLY A 392 5.38 0.10 14.34
N VAL A 393 4.99 -0.55 15.42
CA VAL A 393 4.60 -1.96 15.37
C VAL A 393 3.34 -2.11 14.53
N ARG A 394 3.33 -3.07 13.61
CA ARG A 394 2.19 -3.37 12.74
C ARG A 394 1.01 -3.84 13.58
N ARG A 395 -0.16 -3.26 13.32
CA ARG A 395 -1.37 -3.53 14.11
C ARG A 395 -2.47 -4.18 13.28
N THR A 396 -2.77 -3.61 12.12
CA THR A 396 -3.86 -4.06 11.27
C THR A 396 -3.59 -3.70 9.82
N THR A 397 -4.36 -4.28 8.93
CA THR A 397 -4.44 -3.88 7.53
C THR A 397 -5.67 -3.01 7.32
N GLY A 398 -5.59 -2.12 6.35
CA GLY A 398 -6.67 -1.20 6.00
C GLY A 398 -6.71 -0.96 4.50
N GLN A 399 -7.56 -0.03 4.09
CA GLN A 399 -7.61 0.46 2.72
C GLN A 399 -7.18 1.93 2.68
N HIS A 400 -6.47 2.30 1.62
CA HIS A 400 -6.18 3.70 1.35
C HIS A 400 -7.48 4.44 1.01
N PRO A 401 -7.70 5.66 1.52
CA PRO A 401 -8.98 6.36 1.34
C PRO A 401 -9.33 6.69 -0.12
N GLY A 402 -8.35 6.85 -0.98
CA GLY A 402 -8.57 7.21 -2.38
C GLY A 402 -7.69 6.44 -3.38
N GLY A 403 -6.78 5.61 -2.91
CA GLY A 403 -5.81 4.93 -3.78
C GLY A 403 -6.39 3.75 -4.55
N ILE A 404 -6.22 3.78 -5.86
CA ILE A 404 -6.55 2.68 -6.77
C ILE A 404 -5.27 2.25 -7.49
N ILE A 405 -4.92 0.99 -7.37
CA ILE A 405 -3.80 0.38 -8.10
C ILE A 405 -4.31 -0.08 -9.45
N VAL A 406 -3.62 0.34 -10.50
CA VAL A 406 -3.95 -0.02 -11.89
C VAL A 406 -3.00 -1.11 -12.36
N LEU A 407 -3.58 -2.21 -12.79
CA LEU A 407 -2.87 -3.34 -13.37
C LEU A 407 -2.98 -3.28 -14.89
N PRO A 408 -1.86 -3.36 -15.64
CA PRO A 408 -1.90 -3.40 -17.11
C PRO A 408 -2.69 -4.60 -17.61
N LEU A 409 -3.35 -4.43 -18.76
CA LEU A 409 -4.12 -5.51 -19.38
C LEU A 409 -3.22 -6.69 -19.72
N GLY A 410 -3.64 -7.90 -19.33
CA GLY A 410 -2.89 -9.15 -19.52
C GLY A 410 -1.95 -9.51 -18.38
N GLU A 411 -1.80 -8.64 -17.39
CA GLU A 411 -1.06 -8.94 -16.16
C GLU A 411 -2.01 -9.44 -15.06
N GLU A 412 -1.46 -10.23 -14.13
CA GLU A 412 -2.18 -10.72 -12.95
C GLU A 412 -1.66 -10.05 -11.68
N ILE A 413 -2.56 -9.63 -10.80
CA ILE A 413 -2.19 -8.94 -9.55
C ILE A 413 -1.26 -9.78 -8.67
N TYR A 414 -1.37 -11.09 -8.71
CA TYR A 414 -0.54 -12.02 -7.92
C TYR A 414 0.95 -12.02 -8.30
N SER A 415 1.30 -11.44 -9.44
CA SER A 415 2.70 -11.19 -9.81
C SER A 415 3.34 -10.04 -9.02
N PHE A 416 2.52 -9.22 -8.36
CA PHE A 416 2.95 -8.03 -7.64
C PHE A 416 2.62 -8.09 -6.15
N THR A 417 1.46 -8.61 -5.78
CA THR A 417 0.98 -8.63 -4.40
C THR A 417 -0.11 -9.68 -4.21
N PRO A 418 -0.20 -10.32 -3.05
CA PRO A 418 -1.43 -10.96 -2.63
C PRO A 418 -2.56 -9.93 -2.50
N VAL A 419 -3.80 -10.39 -2.48
CA VAL A 419 -4.99 -9.57 -2.21
C VAL A 419 -5.67 -10.04 -0.92
N GLN A 420 -6.42 -9.16 -0.28
CA GLN A 420 -7.07 -9.45 1.00
C GLN A 420 -8.35 -8.65 1.21
N HIS A 421 -9.15 -9.10 2.17
CA HIS A 421 -10.17 -8.26 2.80
C HIS A 421 -9.50 -7.42 3.90
N PRO A 422 -9.53 -6.09 3.85
CA PRO A 422 -8.88 -5.25 4.84
C PRO A 422 -9.44 -5.50 6.25
N ALA A 423 -8.58 -5.47 7.26
CA ALA A 423 -8.90 -5.80 8.66
C ALA A 423 -9.52 -7.21 8.85
N ASN A 424 -9.31 -8.13 7.90
CA ASN A 424 -9.92 -9.47 7.87
C ASN A 424 -11.45 -9.46 7.91
N ASP A 425 -12.08 -8.36 7.45
CA ASP A 425 -13.53 -8.24 7.40
C ASP A 425 -14.11 -8.94 6.17
N MET A 426 -14.56 -10.17 6.36
CA MET A 426 -15.17 -11.00 5.32
C MET A 426 -16.64 -10.63 5.03
N THR A 427 -17.21 -9.67 5.75
CA THR A 427 -18.61 -9.23 5.55
C THR A 427 -18.76 -8.25 4.40
N THR A 428 -17.66 -7.62 3.97
CA THR A 428 -17.62 -6.69 2.84
C THR A 428 -17.07 -7.37 1.58
N SER A 429 -17.48 -6.86 0.41
CA SER A 429 -16.92 -7.27 -0.88
C SER A 429 -15.61 -6.56 -1.23
N THR A 430 -15.13 -5.66 -0.37
CA THR A 430 -13.93 -4.88 -0.64
C THR A 430 -12.69 -5.76 -0.64
N ILE A 431 -11.93 -5.71 -1.73
CA ILE A 431 -10.64 -6.39 -1.88
C ILE A 431 -9.57 -5.33 -2.10
N THR A 432 -8.48 -5.44 -1.33
CA THR A 432 -7.33 -4.55 -1.45
C THR A 432 -6.06 -5.34 -1.79
N THR A 433 -5.03 -4.64 -2.24
CA THR A 433 -3.68 -5.19 -2.24
C THR A 433 -3.26 -5.51 -0.80
N HIS A 434 -2.52 -6.60 -0.60
CA HIS A 434 -1.99 -6.94 0.72
C HIS A 434 -0.76 -6.11 1.04
N PHE A 435 0.16 -5.98 0.09
CA PHE A 435 1.32 -5.11 0.29
C PHE A 435 0.86 -3.65 0.36
N ASP A 436 1.47 -2.90 1.27
CA ASP A 436 1.32 -1.45 1.31
C ASP A 436 1.78 -0.86 -0.02
N TYR A 437 1.08 0.15 -0.51
CA TYR A 437 1.39 0.77 -1.79
C TYR A 437 2.86 1.18 -1.91
N HIS A 438 3.47 1.72 -0.85
CA HIS A 438 4.88 2.13 -0.87
C HIS A 438 5.87 0.99 -1.17
N SER A 439 5.44 -0.25 -1.05
CA SER A 439 6.25 -1.42 -1.41
C SER A 439 6.16 -1.81 -2.89
N ILE A 440 5.19 -1.28 -3.63
CA ILE A 440 4.90 -1.60 -5.04
C ILE A 440 4.73 -0.35 -5.92
N ASP A 441 5.03 0.84 -5.42
CA ASP A 441 4.87 2.12 -6.12
C ASP A 441 5.76 2.27 -7.35
N HIS A 442 6.91 1.62 -7.35
CA HIS A 442 7.82 1.57 -8.50
C HIS A 442 7.36 0.59 -9.60
N ASN A 443 6.42 -0.32 -9.30
CA ASN A 443 5.94 -1.34 -10.24
C ASN A 443 4.65 -0.91 -10.93
N LEU A 444 3.65 -0.46 -10.18
CA LEU A 444 2.30 -0.21 -10.63
C LEU A 444 1.89 1.24 -10.41
N LEU A 445 1.08 1.77 -11.32
CA LEU A 445 0.49 3.08 -11.16
C LEU A 445 -0.58 3.06 -10.06
N LYS A 446 -0.51 4.04 -9.16
CA LYS A 446 -1.57 4.39 -8.22
C LYS A 446 -2.29 5.65 -8.70
N LEU A 447 -3.60 5.62 -8.71
CA LEU A 447 -4.45 6.79 -8.89
C LEU A 447 -5.00 7.21 -7.54
N ASP A 448 -4.93 8.49 -7.23
CA ASP A 448 -5.52 9.06 -6.03
C ASP A 448 -6.87 9.72 -6.35
N ILE A 449 -7.95 8.97 -6.12
CA ILE A 449 -9.34 9.40 -6.30
C ILE A 449 -9.90 9.72 -4.92
N LEU A 450 -9.71 10.96 -4.51
CA LEU A 450 -10.09 11.41 -3.18
C LEU A 450 -11.53 11.92 -3.15
N GLY A 451 -12.27 11.56 -2.09
CA GLY A 451 -13.61 12.09 -1.84
C GLY A 451 -13.55 13.26 -0.86
N HIS A 452 -14.13 14.39 -1.25
CA HIS A 452 -14.21 15.60 -0.44
C HIS A 452 -15.63 16.17 -0.42
N ASP A 453 -15.94 16.92 0.60
CA ASP A 453 -17.24 17.58 0.73
C ASP A 453 -17.34 18.83 -0.16
N ASP A 454 -16.22 19.54 -0.36
CA ASP A 454 -16.18 20.80 -1.13
C ASP A 454 -16.78 20.69 -2.54
N PRO A 455 -16.47 19.65 -3.36
CA PRO A 455 -17.10 19.51 -4.67
C PRO A 455 -18.59 19.13 -4.64
N THR A 456 -19.12 18.80 -3.46
CA THR A 456 -20.53 18.43 -3.28
C THR A 456 -21.40 19.67 -3.01
N MET A 457 -20.80 20.74 -2.45
CA MET A 457 -21.47 22.01 -2.12
C MET A 457 -21.46 22.98 -3.28
#